data_88bfb07d86d824ffb8470632cb1f96d0
#
_entry.id   88bfb07d86d824ffb8470632cb1f96d0
#
_cell.length_a   1.000
_cell.length_b   1.000
_cell.length_c   1.000
_cell.angle_alpha   90.00
_cell.angle_beta   90.00
_cell.angle_gamma   90.00
#
_symmetry.space_group_name_H-M   'P 1'
#
loop_
_entity.id
_entity.type
_entity.pdbx_description
1 polymer ?
#
loop_
_entity_poly.entity_id
_entity_poly.type
_entity_poly.pdbx_seq_one_letter_code
_entity_poly.pdbx_strand_id
1 'polypeptide(L)'
;MASSAQINFINVLLAEREVDADIREVIQANLDTMTIASATDWISWLKKQSRAQDTLDIEVAERQRPTEPGFYLVDGEVFKVVHTRDGERMYAKKTGPNGLEYVPGAMRKIFADQKMTGEQIAAHGLAHGYCVVCSSGFEDPTSSHIGIGPVCGPRVMGKEAYKALRASVSHLPDVIAYEEAKKARAKEAREAKKAEEAQLSLV
;
A
#
# COMPACT_ATOMS: atom_id res chain seq x y z
N MET A 1 -43.37 30.35 4.26
CA MET A 1 -41.92 30.08 4.36
C MET A 1 -41.74 28.84 5.21
N ALA A 2 -40.79 27.97 4.84
CA ALA A 2 -40.40 26.81 5.64
C ALA A 2 -39.86 27.26 7.00
N SER A 3 -40.04 26.46 8.04
CA SER A 3 -39.47 26.73 9.35
C SER A 3 -37.97 26.50 9.37
N SER A 4 -37.27 27.22 10.25
CA SER A 4 -35.82 26.99 10.45
C SER A 4 -35.49 25.54 10.79
N ALA A 5 -36.38 24.83 11.50
CA ALA A 5 -36.19 23.41 11.81
C ALA A 5 -36.29 22.52 10.55
N GLN A 6 -37.19 22.82 9.61
CA GLN A 6 -37.27 22.12 8.35
C GLN A 6 -36.04 22.35 7.47
N ILE A 7 -35.61 23.60 7.37
CA ILE A 7 -34.37 23.95 6.60
C ILE A 7 -33.17 23.24 7.18
N ASN A 8 -32.94 23.28 8.49
CA ASN A 8 -31.84 22.58 9.15
C ASN A 8 -31.91 21.07 8.90
N PHE A 9 -33.12 20.48 8.93
CA PHE A 9 -33.27 19.05 8.70
C PHE A 9 -32.99 18.67 7.24
N ILE A 10 -33.37 19.51 6.26
CA ILE A 10 -32.98 19.33 4.85
C ILE A 10 -31.47 19.33 4.71
N ASN A 11 -30.76 20.28 5.34
CA ASN A 11 -29.30 20.34 5.28
C ASN A 11 -28.62 19.09 5.89
N VAL A 12 -29.14 18.58 7.00
CA VAL A 12 -28.69 17.32 7.59
C VAL A 12 -28.87 16.16 6.60
N LEU A 13 -30.06 16.03 6.01
CA LEU A 13 -30.34 14.97 5.04
C LEU A 13 -29.46 15.09 3.78
N LEU A 14 -29.21 16.29 3.27
CA LEU A 14 -28.30 16.53 2.15
C LEU A 14 -26.85 16.12 2.47
N ALA A 15 -26.42 16.23 3.72
CA ALA A 15 -25.10 15.78 4.14
C ALA A 15 -24.99 14.25 4.30
N GLU A 16 -26.09 13.59 4.71
CA GLU A 16 -26.12 12.16 5.00
C GLU A 16 -26.54 11.27 3.81
N ARG A 17 -27.14 11.85 2.77
CA ARG A 17 -27.73 11.11 1.65
C ARG A 17 -26.96 11.31 0.36
N GLU A 18 -26.97 10.29 -0.46
CA GLU A 18 -26.50 10.38 -1.84
C GLU A 18 -27.56 11.10 -2.67
N VAL A 19 -27.23 12.32 -3.06
CA VAL A 19 -28.08 13.18 -3.87
C VAL A 19 -27.26 13.68 -5.04
N ASP A 20 -27.82 13.54 -6.23
CA ASP A 20 -27.22 14.06 -7.45
C ASP A 20 -26.85 15.55 -7.29
N ALA A 21 -25.73 15.95 -7.87
CA ALA A 21 -25.17 17.30 -7.72
C ALA A 21 -26.16 18.37 -8.20
N ASP A 22 -26.83 18.14 -9.32
CA ASP A 22 -27.78 19.08 -9.91
C ASP A 22 -29.00 19.25 -9.00
N ILE A 23 -29.51 18.16 -8.43
CA ILE A 23 -30.65 18.20 -7.50
C ILE A 23 -30.27 18.88 -6.19
N ARG A 24 -29.03 18.62 -5.70
CA ARG A 24 -28.48 19.29 -4.51
C ARG A 24 -28.43 20.80 -4.70
N GLU A 25 -27.93 21.28 -5.84
CA GLU A 25 -27.84 22.69 -6.18
C GLU A 25 -29.24 23.34 -6.24
N VAL A 26 -30.20 22.66 -6.86
CA VAL A 26 -31.61 23.12 -6.92
C VAL A 26 -32.22 23.26 -5.53
N ILE A 27 -32.04 22.30 -4.64
CA ILE A 27 -32.52 22.37 -3.26
C ILE A 27 -31.87 23.54 -2.52
N GLN A 28 -30.55 23.67 -2.59
CA GLN A 28 -29.79 24.72 -1.90
C GLN A 28 -30.16 26.11 -2.37
N ALA A 29 -30.32 26.32 -3.68
CA ALA A 29 -30.70 27.62 -4.24
C ALA A 29 -32.11 28.09 -3.81
N ASN A 30 -33.00 27.18 -3.41
CA ASN A 30 -34.36 27.49 -3.05
C ASN A 30 -34.65 27.46 -1.54
N LEU A 31 -33.66 27.18 -0.68
CA LEU A 31 -33.86 27.04 0.77
C LEU A 31 -34.53 28.27 1.41
N ASP A 32 -34.09 29.48 1.05
CA ASP A 32 -34.56 30.73 1.66
C ASP A 32 -35.98 31.11 1.26
N THR A 33 -36.46 30.62 0.11
CA THR A 33 -37.78 30.93 -0.44
C THR A 33 -38.77 29.78 -0.33
N MET A 34 -38.31 28.63 0.20
CA MET A 34 -39.09 27.39 0.27
C MET A 34 -40.35 27.52 1.12
N THR A 35 -41.47 26.99 0.63
CA THR A 35 -42.72 26.90 1.42
C THR A 35 -42.67 25.70 2.39
N ILE A 36 -43.55 25.71 3.41
CA ILE A 36 -43.69 24.56 4.34
C ILE A 36 -44.03 23.27 3.59
N ALA A 37 -44.93 23.34 2.61
CA ALA A 37 -45.32 22.19 1.80
C ALA A 37 -44.14 21.64 1.00
N SER A 38 -43.43 22.50 0.27
CA SER A 38 -42.24 22.12 -0.51
C SER A 38 -41.13 21.54 0.36
N ALA A 39 -40.89 22.12 1.54
CA ALA A 39 -39.92 21.57 2.48
C ALA A 39 -40.30 20.16 2.97
N THR A 40 -41.57 19.92 3.21
CA THR A 40 -42.06 18.60 3.61
C THR A 40 -41.88 17.57 2.50
N ASP A 41 -42.13 17.95 1.25
CA ASP A 41 -41.95 17.08 0.08
C ASP A 41 -40.46 16.73 -0.11
N TRP A 42 -39.57 17.72 -0.02
CA TRP A 42 -38.12 17.49 -0.10
C TRP A 42 -37.59 16.60 1.04
N ILE A 43 -38.04 16.83 2.27
CA ILE A 43 -37.70 15.96 3.41
C ILE A 43 -38.13 14.52 3.15
N SER A 44 -39.35 14.34 2.63
CA SER A 44 -39.92 13.02 2.34
C SER A 44 -39.17 12.33 1.22
N TRP A 45 -38.71 13.05 0.20
CA TRP A 45 -37.93 12.54 -0.89
C TRP A 45 -36.48 12.20 -0.43
N LEU A 46 -35.82 13.12 0.27
CA LEU A 46 -34.47 12.90 0.80
C LEU A 46 -34.38 11.70 1.73
N LYS A 47 -35.40 11.44 2.56
CA LYS A 47 -35.43 10.25 3.43
C LYS A 47 -35.46 8.93 2.66
N LYS A 48 -35.87 8.93 1.40
CA LYS A 48 -35.90 7.74 0.54
C LYS A 48 -34.57 7.50 -0.19
N GLN A 49 -33.67 8.49 -0.23
CA GLN A 49 -32.35 8.33 -0.85
C GLN A 49 -31.45 7.46 0.02
N SER A 50 -30.55 6.72 -0.62
CA SER A 50 -29.52 5.91 0.05
C SER A 50 -28.67 6.77 0.98
N ARG A 51 -28.26 6.23 2.09
CA ARG A 51 -27.23 6.87 2.91
C ARG A 51 -25.87 6.66 2.24
N ALA A 52 -25.03 7.69 2.23
CA ALA A 52 -23.67 7.59 1.74
C ALA A 52 -22.90 6.46 2.45
N GLN A 53 -23.18 6.23 3.74
CA GLN A 53 -22.60 5.14 4.50
C GLN A 53 -23.09 3.76 4.03
N ASP A 54 -24.38 3.62 3.68
CA ASP A 54 -24.96 2.35 3.23
C ASP A 54 -24.35 1.92 1.88
N THR A 55 -24.06 2.86 0.98
CA THR A 55 -23.41 2.60 -0.31
C THR A 55 -21.94 2.18 -0.11
N LEU A 56 -21.20 2.87 0.78
CA LEU A 56 -19.86 2.47 1.13
C LEU A 56 -19.82 1.07 1.76
N ASP A 57 -20.79 0.74 2.61
CA ASP A 57 -20.88 -0.58 3.24
C ASP A 57 -21.21 -1.68 2.21
N ILE A 58 -22.03 -1.38 1.19
CA ILE A 58 -22.32 -2.30 0.08
C ILE A 58 -21.07 -2.51 -0.79
N GLU A 59 -20.38 -1.44 -1.21
CA GLU A 59 -19.14 -1.54 -1.97
C GLU A 59 -18.07 -2.34 -1.22
N VAL A 60 -17.91 -2.13 0.08
CA VAL A 60 -17.01 -2.90 0.94
C VAL A 60 -17.44 -4.37 1.02
N ALA A 61 -18.74 -4.65 1.08
CA ALA A 61 -19.26 -6.01 1.13
C ALA A 61 -19.05 -6.80 -0.19
N GLU A 62 -19.02 -6.11 -1.34
CA GLU A 62 -18.77 -6.70 -2.65
C GLU A 62 -17.29 -6.97 -2.93
N ARG A 63 -16.36 -6.24 -2.26
CA ARG A 63 -14.93 -6.45 -2.45
C ARG A 63 -14.47 -7.77 -1.84
N GLN A 64 -13.74 -8.54 -2.65
CA GLN A 64 -13.22 -9.84 -2.24
C GLN A 64 -12.11 -9.70 -1.19
N ARG A 65 -12.17 -10.54 -0.16
CA ARG A 65 -11.09 -10.66 0.82
C ARG A 65 -9.86 -11.33 0.22
N PRO A 66 -8.65 -11.06 0.73
CA PRO A 66 -7.45 -11.74 0.26
C PRO A 66 -7.57 -13.25 0.48
N THR A 67 -7.29 -14.02 -0.56
CA THR A 67 -7.21 -15.48 -0.52
C THR A 67 -5.76 -15.97 -0.61
N GLU A 68 -4.82 -15.06 -0.85
CA GLU A 68 -3.41 -15.37 -1.04
C GLU A 68 -2.52 -14.53 -0.13
N PRO A 69 -1.40 -15.10 0.36
CA PRO A 69 -0.38 -14.30 1.04
C PRO A 69 0.27 -13.31 0.05
N GLY A 70 0.79 -12.22 0.58
CA GLY A 70 1.41 -11.18 -0.23
C GLY A 70 1.53 -9.85 0.49
N PHE A 71 1.84 -8.82 -0.29
CA PHE A 71 1.89 -7.44 0.17
C PHE A 71 0.69 -6.68 -0.39
N TYR A 72 0.04 -5.90 0.44
CA TYR A 72 -1.19 -5.17 0.13
C TYR A 72 -1.02 -3.71 0.56
N LEU A 73 -1.39 -2.78 -0.33
CA LEU A 73 -1.34 -1.35 -0.05
C LEU A 73 -2.73 -0.86 0.38
N VAL A 74 -2.84 -0.38 1.61
CA VAL A 74 -4.09 0.11 2.20
C VAL A 74 -3.84 1.47 2.80
N ASP A 75 -4.53 2.49 2.32
CA ASP A 75 -4.42 3.88 2.82
C ASP A 75 -2.96 4.39 2.90
N GLY A 76 -2.12 4.03 1.92
CA GLY A 76 -0.71 4.41 1.89
C GLY A 76 0.22 3.54 2.76
N GLU A 77 -0.32 2.62 3.55
CA GLU A 77 0.44 1.69 4.38
C GLU A 77 0.52 0.31 3.74
N VAL A 78 1.67 -0.35 3.85
CA VAL A 78 1.85 -1.69 3.31
C VAL A 78 1.67 -2.73 4.40
N PHE A 79 0.82 -3.71 4.11
CA PHE A 79 0.56 -4.87 4.95
C PHE A 79 1.07 -6.15 4.30
N LYS A 80 1.82 -6.94 5.05
CA LYS A 80 2.19 -8.30 4.67
C LYS A 80 1.15 -9.27 5.20
N VAL A 81 0.40 -9.89 4.31
CA VAL A 81 -0.56 -10.96 4.64
C VAL A 81 0.17 -12.30 4.58
N VAL A 82 0.03 -13.10 5.62
CA VAL A 82 0.65 -14.42 5.75
C VAL A 82 -0.34 -15.43 6.35
N HIS A 83 -0.12 -16.71 6.08
CA HIS A 83 -0.87 -17.78 6.76
C HIS A 83 -0.42 -17.92 8.22
N THR A 84 -1.35 -18.35 9.07
CA THR A 84 -1.05 -18.89 10.40
C THR A 84 -0.22 -20.17 10.25
N ARG A 85 0.42 -20.62 11.33
CA ARG A 85 1.32 -21.78 11.30
C ARG A 85 0.59 -23.08 10.91
N ASP A 86 -0.69 -23.19 11.20
CA ASP A 86 -1.58 -24.29 10.82
C ASP A 86 -2.07 -24.17 9.35
N GLY A 87 -1.86 -23.03 8.69
CA GLY A 87 -2.30 -22.77 7.32
C GLY A 87 -3.79 -22.44 7.17
N GLU A 88 -4.59 -22.54 8.23
CA GLU A 88 -6.05 -22.42 8.16
C GLU A 88 -6.54 -20.98 8.01
N ARG A 89 -5.80 -20.02 8.55
CA ARG A 89 -6.19 -18.60 8.58
C ARG A 89 -5.07 -17.71 8.08
N MET A 90 -5.43 -16.50 7.72
CA MET A 90 -4.47 -15.47 7.38
C MET A 90 -4.53 -14.31 8.38
N TYR A 91 -3.41 -13.66 8.55
CA TYR A 91 -3.29 -12.45 9.35
C TYR A 91 -2.33 -11.47 8.68
N ALA A 92 -2.43 -10.21 9.07
CA ALA A 92 -1.63 -9.15 8.47
C ALA A 92 -0.67 -8.54 9.49
N LYS A 93 0.50 -8.18 8.98
CA LYS A 93 1.50 -7.36 9.68
C LYS A 93 1.75 -6.11 8.87
N LYS A 94 1.75 -4.95 9.51
CA LYS A 94 2.18 -3.69 8.89
C LYS A 94 3.68 -3.72 8.69
N THR A 95 4.15 -3.31 7.52
CA THR A 95 5.58 -3.16 7.25
C THR A 95 6.05 -1.77 7.65
N GLY A 96 7.28 -1.67 8.11
CA GLY A 96 7.88 -0.38 8.47
C GLY A 96 9.41 -0.51 8.57
N PRO A 97 10.14 0.60 8.75
CA PRO A 97 11.60 0.59 8.86
C PRO A 97 12.10 -0.19 10.08
N ASN A 98 11.27 -0.33 11.11
CA ASN A 98 11.61 -1.04 12.34
C ASN A 98 11.18 -2.52 12.33
N GLY A 99 10.67 -3.03 11.21
CA GLY A 99 10.25 -4.42 11.10
C GLY A 99 8.76 -4.58 10.77
N LEU A 100 8.26 -5.77 11.07
CA LEU A 100 6.88 -6.18 10.83
C LEU A 100 6.10 -6.11 12.15
N GLU A 101 5.09 -5.24 12.21
CA GLU A 101 4.21 -5.08 13.36
C GLU A 101 2.88 -5.80 13.15
N TYR A 102 2.45 -6.62 14.10
CA TYR A 102 1.13 -7.23 14.05
C TYR A 102 0.06 -6.20 14.39
N VAL A 103 -0.92 -6.03 13.50
CA VAL A 103 -2.04 -5.10 13.69
C VAL A 103 -3.33 -5.90 13.82
N PRO A 104 -3.93 -5.98 15.02
CA PRO A 104 -5.19 -6.66 15.23
C PRO A 104 -6.30 -6.09 14.34
N GLY A 105 -7.05 -6.97 13.68
CA GLY A 105 -8.17 -6.56 12.84
C GLY A 105 -7.80 -5.97 11.47
N ALA A 106 -6.51 -5.83 11.13
CA ALA A 106 -6.08 -5.27 9.83
C ALA A 106 -6.69 -6.01 8.63
N MET A 107 -6.88 -7.33 8.72
CA MET A 107 -7.53 -8.12 7.66
C MET A 107 -8.92 -7.61 7.26
N ARG A 108 -9.61 -6.87 8.14
CA ARG A 108 -10.93 -6.29 7.82
C ARG A 108 -10.87 -5.13 6.81
N LYS A 109 -9.69 -4.50 6.68
CA LYS A 109 -9.44 -3.36 5.79
C LYS A 109 -8.73 -3.77 4.50
N ILE A 110 -8.24 -5.00 4.41
CA ILE A 110 -7.45 -5.49 3.29
C ILE A 110 -8.36 -6.25 2.32
N PHE A 111 -8.25 -5.93 1.02
CA PHE A 111 -9.00 -6.53 -0.07
C PHE A 111 -8.07 -7.06 -1.16
N ALA A 112 -8.55 -8.01 -1.97
CA ALA A 112 -7.76 -8.70 -2.98
C ALA A 112 -7.19 -7.75 -4.06
N ASP A 113 -7.94 -6.74 -4.44
CA ASP A 113 -7.58 -5.71 -5.43
C ASP A 113 -6.44 -4.78 -4.97
N GLN A 114 -6.12 -4.75 -3.68
CA GLN A 114 -5.02 -3.98 -3.10
C GLN A 114 -3.67 -4.73 -3.12
N LYS A 115 -3.63 -5.94 -3.69
CA LYS A 115 -2.40 -6.74 -3.77
C LYS A 115 -1.37 -6.04 -4.65
N MET A 116 -0.18 -5.84 -4.09
CA MET A 116 0.93 -5.17 -4.78
C MET A 116 1.68 -6.12 -5.70
N THR A 117 2.07 -5.61 -6.86
CA THR A 117 3.05 -6.27 -7.73
C THR A 117 4.47 -6.10 -7.19
N GLY A 118 5.43 -6.89 -7.71
CA GLY A 118 6.83 -6.73 -7.33
C GLY A 118 7.39 -5.33 -7.63
N GLU A 119 6.95 -4.72 -8.72
CA GLU A 119 7.33 -3.36 -9.12
C GLU A 119 6.78 -2.31 -8.15
N GLN A 120 5.52 -2.44 -7.73
CA GLN A 120 4.93 -1.57 -6.73
C GLN A 120 5.62 -1.69 -5.37
N ILE A 121 6.03 -2.91 -4.98
CA ILE A 121 6.81 -3.16 -3.76
C ILE A 121 8.17 -2.45 -3.83
N ALA A 122 8.87 -2.54 -4.97
CA ALA A 122 10.13 -1.87 -5.20
C ALA A 122 9.97 -0.34 -5.18
N ALA A 123 8.97 0.20 -5.88
CA ALA A 123 8.68 1.63 -5.90
C ALA A 123 8.36 2.18 -4.50
N HIS A 124 7.59 1.44 -3.70
CA HIS A 124 7.32 1.82 -2.31
C HIS A 124 8.59 1.82 -1.46
N GLY A 125 9.45 0.80 -1.61
CA GLY A 125 10.74 0.74 -0.93
C GLY A 125 11.66 1.90 -1.29
N LEU A 126 11.70 2.27 -2.56
CA LEU A 126 12.44 3.42 -3.05
C LEU A 126 11.95 4.74 -2.42
N ALA A 127 10.64 4.95 -2.38
CA ALA A 127 10.04 6.15 -1.81
C ALA A 127 10.30 6.30 -0.30
N HIS A 128 10.45 5.19 0.43
CA HIS A 128 10.56 5.19 1.90
C HIS A 128 11.97 4.85 2.43
N GLY A 129 12.93 4.50 1.56
CA GLY A 129 14.32 4.25 1.93
C GLY A 129 14.58 2.92 2.64
N TYR A 130 13.64 1.96 2.61
CA TYR A 130 13.80 0.61 3.18
C TYR A 130 13.12 -0.46 2.34
N CYS A 131 13.63 -1.68 2.41
CA CYS A 131 13.02 -2.83 1.73
C CYS A 131 11.71 -3.25 2.42
N VAL A 132 10.58 -3.10 1.74
CA VAL A 132 9.24 -3.49 2.25
C VAL A 132 9.17 -4.96 2.68
N VAL A 133 9.96 -5.84 2.04
CA VAL A 133 9.88 -7.29 2.25
C VAL A 133 10.52 -7.73 3.57
N CYS A 134 11.68 -7.14 3.92
CA CYS A 134 12.47 -7.50 5.10
C CYS A 134 12.68 -6.36 6.09
N SER A 135 12.18 -5.17 5.78
CA SER A 135 12.31 -3.95 6.59
C SER A 135 13.76 -3.47 6.82
N SER A 136 14.73 -3.98 6.05
CA SER A 136 16.12 -3.52 6.14
C SER A 136 16.32 -2.25 5.31
N GLY A 137 17.14 -1.33 5.79
CA GLY A 137 17.68 -0.24 4.98
C GLY A 137 18.51 -0.75 3.81
N PHE A 138 18.84 0.12 2.87
CA PHE A 138 19.65 -0.22 1.71
C PHE A 138 21.12 0.11 1.98
N GLU A 139 21.98 -0.92 1.99
CA GLU A 139 23.41 -0.77 2.20
C GLU A 139 24.19 -0.61 0.89
N ASP A 140 23.65 -1.14 -0.21
CA ASP A 140 24.28 -1.04 -1.52
C ASP A 140 23.56 -0.05 -2.44
N PRO A 141 24.29 0.71 -3.29
CA PRO A 141 23.71 1.72 -4.17
C PRO A 141 22.66 1.15 -5.13
N THR A 142 22.86 -0.06 -5.63
CA THR A 142 21.88 -0.70 -6.52
C THR A 142 20.54 -0.85 -5.84
N SER A 143 20.52 -1.41 -4.61
CA SER A 143 19.27 -1.56 -3.84
C SER A 143 18.65 -0.22 -3.48
N SER A 144 19.45 0.82 -3.20
CA SER A 144 18.98 2.18 -2.93
C SER A 144 18.29 2.80 -4.14
N HIS A 145 18.80 2.56 -5.35
CA HIS A 145 18.21 3.07 -6.59
C HIS A 145 16.96 2.32 -7.06
N ILE A 146 16.83 1.03 -6.73
CA ILE A 146 15.70 0.22 -7.16
C ILE A 146 14.66 -0.08 -6.08
N GLY A 147 14.92 0.29 -4.81
CA GLY A 147 13.98 0.16 -3.68
C GLY A 147 13.75 -1.28 -3.19
N ILE A 148 14.62 -2.24 -3.59
CA ILE A 148 14.51 -3.63 -3.15
C ILE A 148 15.86 -4.34 -3.16
N GLY A 149 16.13 -5.12 -2.11
CA GLY A 149 17.42 -5.82 -1.96
C GLY A 149 17.55 -7.10 -2.81
N PRO A 150 18.80 -7.62 -2.96
CA PRO A 150 19.14 -8.72 -3.86
C PRO A 150 18.55 -10.07 -3.45
N VAL A 151 18.19 -10.24 -2.19
CA VAL A 151 17.51 -11.45 -1.69
C VAL A 151 16.00 -11.36 -1.87
N CYS A 152 15.44 -10.17 -1.67
CA CYS A 152 14.00 -9.94 -1.67
C CYS A 152 13.43 -9.78 -3.08
N GLY A 153 14.14 -9.07 -3.97
CA GLY A 153 13.70 -8.82 -5.34
C GLY A 153 13.32 -10.07 -6.13
N PRO A 154 14.21 -11.06 -6.26
CA PRO A 154 13.88 -12.30 -6.97
C PRO A 154 12.70 -13.09 -6.39
N ARG A 155 12.42 -12.94 -5.09
CA ARG A 155 11.32 -13.64 -4.42
C ARG A 155 9.94 -13.05 -4.72
N VAL A 156 9.87 -11.72 -4.93
CA VAL A 156 8.58 -11.03 -5.12
C VAL A 156 8.26 -10.73 -6.59
N MET A 157 9.27 -10.56 -7.44
CA MET A 157 9.06 -10.25 -8.86
C MET A 157 9.64 -11.29 -9.84
N GLY A 158 10.31 -12.30 -9.32
CA GLY A 158 11.01 -13.28 -10.15
C GLY A 158 12.43 -12.83 -10.56
N LYS A 159 13.25 -13.80 -10.95
CA LYS A 159 14.69 -13.56 -11.24
C LYS A 159 14.89 -12.66 -12.44
N GLU A 160 14.14 -12.84 -13.51
CA GLU A 160 14.33 -12.09 -14.76
C GLU A 160 13.89 -10.62 -14.62
N ALA A 161 12.73 -10.37 -14.01
CA ALA A 161 12.27 -9.00 -13.76
C ALA A 161 13.24 -8.27 -12.82
N TYR A 162 13.72 -8.93 -11.76
CA TYR A 162 14.72 -8.33 -10.88
C TYR A 162 16.05 -8.04 -11.58
N LYS A 163 16.50 -8.93 -12.47
CA LYS A 163 17.73 -8.72 -13.28
C LYS A 163 17.56 -7.53 -14.22
N ALA A 164 16.43 -7.39 -14.87
CA ALA A 164 16.12 -6.24 -15.72
C ALA A 164 16.11 -4.93 -14.91
N LEU A 165 15.47 -4.93 -13.72
CA LEU A 165 15.45 -3.78 -12.83
C LEU A 165 16.86 -3.37 -12.35
N ARG A 166 17.73 -4.32 -12.01
CA ARG A 166 19.13 -4.02 -11.70
C ARG A 166 19.91 -3.45 -12.88
N ALA A 167 19.67 -3.98 -14.08
CA ALA A 167 20.34 -3.52 -15.29
C ALA A 167 20.01 -2.05 -15.60
N SER A 168 18.80 -1.59 -15.29
CA SER A 168 18.40 -0.19 -15.52
C SER A 168 19.23 0.84 -14.76
N VAL A 169 19.86 0.47 -13.64
CA VAL A 169 20.67 1.37 -12.80
C VAL A 169 22.17 1.05 -12.86
N SER A 170 22.59 0.01 -13.61
CA SER A 170 23.98 -0.46 -13.68
C SER A 170 24.97 0.54 -14.27
N HIS A 171 24.46 1.55 -14.98
CA HIS A 171 25.26 2.62 -15.59
C HIS A 171 25.55 3.79 -14.64
N LEU A 172 24.97 3.80 -13.46
CA LEU A 172 25.13 4.90 -12.50
C LEU A 172 26.55 4.84 -11.87
N PRO A 173 27.24 6.00 -11.73
CA PRO A 173 28.62 6.06 -11.27
C PRO A 173 28.86 5.42 -9.90
N ASP A 174 27.97 5.62 -8.95
CA ASP A 174 28.06 5.05 -7.60
C ASP A 174 27.83 3.53 -7.59
N VAL A 175 26.97 3.02 -8.47
CA VAL A 175 26.76 1.57 -8.67
C VAL A 175 28.02 0.93 -9.26
N ILE A 176 28.62 1.56 -10.28
CA ILE A 176 29.86 1.08 -10.91
C ILE A 176 30.99 1.04 -9.88
N ALA A 177 31.24 2.14 -9.18
CA ALA A 177 32.29 2.22 -8.17
C ALA A 177 32.12 1.19 -7.04
N TYR A 178 30.88 0.95 -6.59
CA TYR A 178 30.59 -0.05 -5.57
C TYR A 178 30.88 -1.49 -6.07
N GLU A 179 30.45 -1.82 -7.28
CA GLU A 179 30.69 -3.16 -7.86
C GLU A 179 32.19 -3.41 -8.13
N GLU A 180 32.96 -2.41 -8.53
CA GLU A 180 34.41 -2.49 -8.68
C GLU A 180 35.11 -2.71 -7.32
N ALA A 181 34.76 -1.92 -6.31
CA ALA A 181 35.30 -2.09 -4.96
C ALA A 181 34.97 -3.47 -4.37
N LYS A 182 33.75 -3.98 -4.63
CA LYS A 182 33.35 -5.32 -4.21
C LYS A 182 34.16 -6.42 -4.89
N LYS A 183 34.44 -6.28 -6.19
CA LYS A 183 35.30 -7.23 -6.93
C LYS A 183 36.72 -7.21 -6.40
N ALA A 184 37.28 -6.03 -6.12
CA ALA A 184 38.60 -5.88 -5.55
C ALA A 184 38.71 -6.58 -4.19
N ARG A 185 37.80 -6.31 -3.27
CA ARG A 185 37.75 -6.97 -1.94
C ARG A 185 37.65 -8.49 -2.05
N ALA A 186 36.81 -8.98 -2.98
CA ALA A 186 36.66 -10.42 -3.20
C ALA A 186 37.94 -11.08 -3.73
N LYS A 187 38.71 -10.37 -4.58
CA LYS A 187 39.98 -10.84 -5.09
C LYS A 187 41.01 -10.90 -3.95
N GLU A 188 41.16 -9.84 -3.18
CA GLU A 188 42.08 -9.79 -2.02
C GLU A 188 41.77 -10.91 -1.00
N ALA A 189 40.49 -11.13 -0.68
CA ALA A 189 40.11 -12.20 0.23
C ALA A 189 40.46 -13.60 -0.29
N ARG A 190 40.34 -13.83 -1.62
CA ARG A 190 40.74 -15.10 -2.24
C ARG A 190 42.27 -15.30 -2.21
N GLU A 191 43.03 -14.24 -2.45
CA GLU A 191 44.48 -14.28 -2.41
C GLU A 191 45.01 -14.51 -0.99
N ALA A 192 44.42 -13.84 0.02
CA ALA A 192 44.73 -14.05 1.42
C ALA A 192 44.47 -15.50 1.87
N LYS A 193 43.29 -16.05 1.51
CA LYS A 193 42.96 -17.44 1.83
C LYS A 193 43.90 -18.45 1.20
N LYS A 194 44.31 -18.22 -0.06
CA LYS A 194 45.25 -19.08 -0.76
C LYS A 194 46.64 -19.02 -0.13
N ALA A 195 47.08 -17.84 0.34
CA ALA A 195 48.36 -17.69 1.05
C ALA A 195 48.33 -18.42 2.40
N GLU A 196 47.24 -18.35 3.15
CA GLU A 196 47.07 -19.07 4.42
C GLU A 196 47.10 -20.60 4.23
N GLU A 197 46.36 -21.12 3.22
CA GLU A 197 46.36 -22.54 2.87
C GLU A 197 47.77 -23.03 2.45
N ALA A 198 48.53 -22.21 1.72
CA ALA A 198 49.90 -22.54 1.34
C ALA A 198 50.85 -22.61 2.54
N GLN A 199 50.67 -21.74 3.54
CA GLN A 199 51.50 -21.77 4.78
C GLN A 199 51.17 -23.02 5.63
N LEU A 200 49.87 -23.38 5.74
CA LEU A 200 49.45 -24.58 6.47
C LEU A 200 49.94 -25.89 5.84
N SER A 201 50.17 -25.93 4.53
CA SER A 201 50.65 -27.12 3.82
C SER A 201 52.17 -27.32 3.93
N LEU A 202 52.91 -26.40 4.52
CA LEU A 202 54.38 -26.43 4.70
C LEU A 202 54.79 -26.89 6.12
N VAL A 203 53.83 -27.13 6.99
CA VAL A 203 54.01 -27.66 8.36
C VAL A 203 53.59 -29.12 8.43
#